data_71a46d5cdcf7edfccf8b415b1ffc6666
#
_entry.id   71a46d5cdcf7edfccf8b415b1ffc6666
#
_cell.length_a   1.000
_cell.length_b   1.000
_cell.length_c   1.000
_cell.angle_alpha   90.00
_cell.angle_beta   90.00
_cell.angle_gamma   90.00
#
_symmetry.space_group_name_H-M   'P 1'
#
loop_
_entity.id
_entity.type
_entity.pdbx_description
1 polymer ?
#
loop_
_entity_poly.entity_id
_entity_poly.type
_entity_poly.pdbx_seq_one_letter_code
_entity_poly.pdbx_strand_id
1 'polypeptide(L)'
;MIAPGRAKRPGASRPPLDPPTEDELESCPFCAGHEHMTPPQTLVLPAEGDWRVRVVPNLYPALERQEVVVHSRRHVRSLADLEDDELDLVAEAWQRRAKEHGGYVHALVNEGREAGSSLPHSHSQLVWLPEAPSRRGRPRGEAFLEQDGLAVTCPWASRVPYETVIAPAKPEQDGIGSARLGAALRLLAAIVRRLHALEGPTPLNAWLEYDERDWRLVLLPRLTVLAGLELGAGIFVNTLAPEEAAARLEDAESVGL
;
A
#
# COMPACT_ATOMS: atom_id res chain seq x y z
N MET A 1 -4.83 6.77 21.42
CA MET A 1 -5.13 8.07 22.14
C MET A 1 -5.37 9.12 21.08
N ILE A 2 -6.46 9.87 21.14
CA ILE A 2 -6.76 10.99 20.21
C ILE A 2 -6.30 12.30 20.85
N ALA A 3 -5.48 13.08 20.13
CA ALA A 3 -4.88 14.33 20.61
C ALA A 3 -4.87 15.43 19.53
N PRO A 4 -6.03 16.03 19.17
CA PRO A 4 -6.15 16.98 18.05
C PRO A 4 -5.23 18.20 18.17
N GLY A 5 -4.91 18.63 19.39
CA GLY A 5 -3.99 19.76 19.62
C GLY A 5 -2.59 19.55 19.03
N ARG A 6 -2.16 18.32 18.83
CA ARG A 6 -0.85 18.01 18.21
C ARG A 6 -0.82 18.23 16.69
N ALA A 7 -1.98 18.30 16.02
CA ALA A 7 -2.06 18.65 14.60
C ALA A 7 -1.57 20.08 14.31
N LYS A 8 -1.55 20.95 15.33
CA LYS A 8 -1.06 22.33 15.19
C LYS A 8 0.47 22.48 15.22
N ARG A 9 1.22 21.38 15.21
CA ARG A 9 2.69 21.43 15.13
C ARG A 9 3.13 21.95 13.75
N PRO A 10 4.19 22.79 13.68
CA PRO A 10 4.74 23.25 12.42
C PRO A 10 5.18 22.06 11.52
N GLY A 11 4.94 22.16 10.21
CA GLY A 11 5.36 21.15 9.22
C GLY A 11 4.28 20.19 8.74
N ALA A 12 3.00 20.47 9.01
CA ALA A 12 1.89 19.58 8.66
C ALA A 12 1.43 19.66 7.17
N SER A 13 1.82 20.68 6.42
CA SER A 13 1.44 20.77 5.00
C SER A 13 2.56 20.24 4.09
N ARG A 14 2.21 19.38 3.14
CA ARG A 14 3.13 18.83 2.15
C ARG A 14 2.93 19.55 0.81
N PRO A 15 4.00 20.12 0.21
CA PRO A 15 3.90 20.68 -1.12
C PRO A 15 3.62 19.57 -2.16
N PRO A 16 3.02 19.90 -3.31
CA PRO A 16 2.97 18.99 -4.45
C PRO A 16 4.36 18.45 -4.78
N LEU A 17 4.42 17.22 -5.29
CA LEU A 17 5.69 16.67 -5.80
C LEU A 17 6.06 17.39 -7.10
N ASP A 18 7.32 17.77 -7.21
CA ASP A 18 7.86 18.23 -8.49
C ASP A 18 7.80 17.07 -9.52
N PRO A 19 7.67 17.38 -10.81
CA PRO A 19 7.78 16.37 -11.86
C PRO A 19 9.09 15.58 -11.73
N PRO A 20 9.14 14.31 -12.19
CA PRO A 20 10.39 13.55 -12.21
C PRO A 20 11.47 14.28 -12.99
N THR A 21 12.68 14.35 -12.44
CA THR A 21 13.83 14.91 -13.15
C THR A 21 14.35 13.94 -14.22
N GLU A 22 15.11 14.46 -15.20
CA GLU A 22 15.77 13.60 -16.20
C GLU A 22 16.68 12.56 -15.53
N ASP A 23 17.48 12.99 -14.55
CA ASP A 23 18.36 12.10 -13.78
C ASP A 23 17.56 10.99 -13.06
N GLU A 24 16.38 11.31 -12.51
CA GLU A 24 15.51 10.32 -11.87
C GLU A 24 14.99 9.29 -12.89
N LEU A 25 14.59 9.76 -14.07
CA LEU A 25 14.11 8.88 -15.15
C LEU A 25 15.22 8.01 -15.70
N GLU A 26 16.40 8.58 -16.00
CA GLU A 26 17.55 7.87 -16.55
C GLU A 26 18.13 6.84 -15.59
N SER A 27 18.14 7.13 -14.28
CA SER A 27 18.68 6.23 -13.26
C SER A 27 17.68 5.21 -12.72
N CYS A 28 16.40 5.29 -13.10
CA CYS A 28 15.37 4.42 -12.55
C CYS A 28 15.44 2.99 -13.12
N PRO A 29 15.77 1.96 -12.32
CA PRO A 29 15.91 0.59 -12.82
C PRO A 29 14.56 -0.08 -13.14
N PHE A 30 13.45 0.56 -12.83
CA PHE A 30 12.11 0.01 -13.00
C PHE A 30 11.39 0.51 -14.25
N CYS A 31 11.87 1.57 -14.89
CA CYS A 31 11.32 2.05 -16.14
C CYS A 31 11.56 1.08 -17.30
N ALA A 32 10.67 1.08 -18.27
CA ALA A 32 10.86 0.32 -19.53
C ALA A 32 12.15 0.75 -20.26
N GLY A 33 12.92 -0.23 -20.73
CA GLY A 33 14.23 -0.02 -21.35
C GLY A 33 15.40 -0.15 -20.38
N HIS A 34 15.14 -0.20 -19.06
CA HIS A 34 16.15 -0.33 -18.01
C HIS A 34 16.17 -1.73 -17.37
N GLU A 35 15.59 -2.73 -18.02
CA GLU A 35 15.48 -4.09 -17.49
C GLU A 35 16.85 -4.70 -17.15
N HIS A 36 17.91 -4.28 -17.85
CA HIS A 36 19.29 -4.70 -17.61
C HIS A 36 19.87 -4.20 -16.27
N MET A 37 19.24 -3.21 -15.63
CA MET A 37 19.66 -2.65 -14.32
C MET A 37 19.12 -3.45 -13.14
N THR A 38 18.30 -4.48 -13.38
CA THR A 38 17.73 -5.35 -12.33
C THR A 38 18.17 -6.79 -12.53
N PRO A 39 18.08 -7.65 -11.49
CA PRO A 39 18.20 -9.09 -11.70
C PRO A 39 17.20 -9.61 -12.75
N PRO A 40 17.47 -10.79 -13.34
CA PRO A 40 16.53 -11.42 -14.28
C PRO A 40 15.13 -11.55 -13.65
N GLN A 41 14.12 -11.18 -14.43
CA GLN A 41 12.73 -11.23 -13.98
C GLN A 41 12.26 -12.67 -13.74
N THR A 42 11.47 -12.85 -12.68
CA THR A 42 10.83 -14.13 -12.32
C THR A 42 9.42 -14.24 -12.85
N LEU A 43 8.77 -13.10 -13.15
CA LEU A 43 7.45 -13.04 -13.75
C LEU A 43 7.32 -11.76 -14.60
N VAL A 44 6.57 -11.87 -15.70
CA VAL A 44 6.19 -10.74 -16.57
C VAL A 44 4.71 -10.85 -16.90
N LEU A 45 4.00 -9.75 -16.82
CA LEU A 45 2.58 -9.66 -17.16
C LEU A 45 2.32 -8.46 -18.10
N PRO A 46 1.56 -8.64 -19.20
CA PRO A 46 1.19 -9.93 -19.75
C PRO A 46 2.42 -10.73 -20.22
N ALA A 47 2.26 -12.04 -20.42
CA ALA A 47 3.35 -12.91 -20.83
C ALA A 47 3.83 -12.66 -22.28
N GLU A 48 2.99 -12.06 -23.11
CA GLU A 48 3.26 -11.71 -24.51
C GLU A 48 3.10 -10.20 -24.71
N GLY A 49 3.90 -9.66 -25.63
CA GLY A 49 3.92 -8.23 -25.91
C GLY A 49 4.75 -7.42 -24.91
N ASP A 50 4.48 -6.13 -24.86
CA ASP A 50 5.12 -5.22 -23.92
C ASP A 50 4.67 -5.54 -22.49
N TRP A 51 5.63 -5.72 -21.59
CA TRP A 51 5.30 -5.93 -20.17
C TRP A 51 4.64 -4.69 -19.57
N ARG A 52 3.75 -4.90 -18.63
CA ARG A 52 3.10 -3.84 -17.84
C ARG A 52 3.45 -3.96 -16.36
N VAL A 53 3.51 -5.19 -15.85
CA VAL A 53 3.97 -5.52 -14.51
C VAL A 53 5.06 -6.57 -14.63
N ARG A 54 6.15 -6.42 -13.88
CA ARG A 54 7.22 -7.41 -13.81
C ARG A 54 7.69 -7.66 -12.39
N VAL A 55 8.13 -8.86 -12.12
CA VAL A 55 8.67 -9.26 -10.82
C VAL A 55 10.14 -9.61 -10.97
N VAL A 56 10.95 -9.08 -10.07
CA VAL A 56 12.39 -9.34 -10.01
C VAL A 56 12.81 -9.72 -8.60
N PRO A 57 13.84 -10.55 -8.41
CA PRO A 57 14.44 -10.74 -7.09
C PRO A 57 14.89 -9.40 -6.52
N ASN A 58 14.72 -9.21 -5.21
CA ASN A 58 15.27 -8.02 -4.56
C ASN A 58 16.80 -8.12 -4.55
N LEU A 59 17.49 -7.06 -5.02
CA LEU A 59 18.95 -7.02 -5.07
C LEU A 59 19.59 -6.98 -3.67
N TYR A 60 18.85 -6.43 -2.69
CA TYR A 60 19.29 -6.29 -1.30
C TYR A 60 18.22 -6.88 -0.35
N PRO A 61 18.03 -8.21 -0.37
CA PRO A 61 16.94 -8.83 0.37
C PRO A 61 17.22 -8.78 1.88
N ALA A 62 16.18 -8.48 2.66
CA ALA A 62 16.24 -8.55 4.13
C ALA A 62 16.10 -9.98 4.66
N LEU A 63 15.47 -10.87 3.89
CA LEU A 63 15.26 -12.29 4.19
C LEU A 63 15.68 -13.13 3.00
N GLU A 64 15.79 -14.44 3.21
CA GLU A 64 16.26 -15.40 2.20
C GLU A 64 15.54 -15.28 0.85
N ARG A 65 14.21 -15.02 0.90
CA ARG A 65 13.41 -14.80 -0.30
C ARG A 65 12.62 -13.50 -0.20
N GLN A 66 12.94 -12.60 -1.12
CA GLN A 66 12.24 -11.32 -1.27
C GLN A 66 12.27 -10.91 -2.73
N GLU A 67 11.10 -10.52 -3.25
CA GLU A 67 10.95 -10.07 -4.62
C GLU A 67 10.33 -8.67 -4.65
N VAL A 68 10.62 -7.95 -5.72
CA VAL A 68 10.03 -6.65 -6.03
C VAL A 68 9.07 -6.81 -7.19
N VAL A 69 7.86 -6.32 -7.04
CA VAL A 69 6.85 -6.23 -8.10
C VAL A 69 6.81 -4.80 -8.59
N VAL A 70 7.30 -4.56 -9.79
CA VAL A 70 7.26 -3.26 -10.47
C VAL A 70 5.86 -3.08 -11.05
N HIS A 71 5.17 -2.01 -10.63
CA HIS A 71 3.72 -1.85 -10.87
C HIS A 71 3.38 -1.32 -12.26
N SER A 72 4.31 -0.66 -12.95
CA SER A 72 4.10 -0.10 -14.28
C SER A 72 5.41 -0.01 -15.04
N ARG A 73 5.34 -0.03 -16.37
CA ARG A 73 6.47 0.29 -17.24
C ARG A 73 6.73 1.82 -17.33
N ARG A 74 5.70 2.62 -17.02
CA ARG A 74 5.77 4.08 -16.94
C ARG A 74 6.37 4.48 -15.60
N HIS A 75 7.09 5.59 -15.56
CA HIS A 75 7.58 6.13 -14.29
C HIS A 75 6.44 6.78 -13.51
N VAL A 76 5.73 6.01 -12.71
CA VAL A 76 4.71 6.49 -11.78
C VAL A 76 5.23 6.38 -10.35
N ARG A 77 5.01 7.41 -9.53
CA ARG A 77 5.55 7.46 -8.17
C ARG A 77 4.58 6.95 -7.10
N SER A 78 3.30 6.92 -7.43
CA SER A 78 2.25 6.46 -6.51
C SER A 78 1.42 5.34 -7.12
N LEU A 79 0.98 4.41 -6.29
CA LEU A 79 -0.04 3.45 -6.71
C LEU A 79 -1.37 4.12 -7.06
N ALA A 80 -1.59 5.35 -6.58
CA ALA A 80 -2.74 6.17 -6.92
C ALA A 80 -2.76 6.58 -8.41
N ASP A 81 -1.60 6.60 -9.08
CA ASP A 81 -1.44 7.01 -10.48
C ASP A 81 -1.51 5.82 -11.45
N LEU A 82 -1.76 4.61 -10.93
CA LEU A 82 -1.93 3.39 -11.72
C LEU A 82 -3.35 3.30 -12.26
N GLU A 83 -3.46 2.73 -13.46
CA GLU A 83 -4.73 2.36 -14.05
C GLU A 83 -5.29 1.10 -13.38
N ASP A 84 -6.60 0.91 -13.43
CA ASP A 84 -7.27 -0.23 -12.79
C ASP A 84 -6.75 -1.58 -13.29
N ASP A 85 -6.47 -1.70 -14.58
CA ASP A 85 -5.92 -2.92 -15.17
C ASP A 85 -4.44 -3.17 -14.81
N GLU A 86 -3.64 -2.11 -14.52
CA GLU A 86 -2.32 -2.27 -13.93
C GLU A 86 -2.42 -2.82 -12.50
N LEU A 87 -3.38 -2.33 -11.70
CA LEU A 87 -3.63 -2.82 -10.35
C LEU A 87 -4.11 -4.28 -10.33
N ASP A 88 -4.93 -4.68 -11.31
CA ASP A 88 -5.34 -6.08 -11.48
C ASP A 88 -4.15 -6.98 -11.82
N LEU A 89 -3.22 -6.53 -12.68
CA LEU A 89 -1.99 -7.25 -12.98
C LEU A 89 -1.04 -7.33 -11.78
N VAL A 90 -1.00 -6.31 -10.92
CA VAL A 90 -0.25 -6.36 -9.65
C VAL A 90 -0.83 -7.43 -8.72
N ALA A 91 -2.16 -7.49 -8.59
CA ALA A 91 -2.82 -8.54 -7.81
C ALA A 91 -2.52 -9.94 -8.37
N GLU A 92 -2.58 -10.10 -9.69
CA GLU A 92 -2.23 -11.34 -10.36
C GLU A 92 -0.76 -11.74 -10.11
N ALA A 93 0.16 -10.78 -10.15
CA ALA A 93 1.56 -11.01 -9.85
C ALA A 93 1.75 -11.51 -8.41
N TRP A 94 1.11 -10.89 -7.42
CA TRP A 94 1.16 -11.34 -6.03
C TRP A 94 0.65 -12.78 -5.90
N GLN A 95 -0.51 -13.08 -6.50
CA GLN A 95 -1.14 -14.40 -6.46
C GLN A 95 -0.26 -15.48 -7.09
N ARG A 96 0.27 -15.22 -8.29
CA ARG A 96 1.12 -16.18 -9.01
C ARG A 96 2.40 -16.48 -8.25
N ARG A 97 3.08 -15.44 -7.73
CA ARG A 97 4.33 -15.63 -6.98
C ARG A 97 4.10 -16.36 -5.67
N ALA A 98 3.04 -16.01 -4.93
CA ALA A 98 2.68 -16.71 -3.70
C ALA A 98 2.37 -18.19 -3.94
N LYS A 99 1.63 -18.52 -5.00
CA LYS A 99 1.26 -19.89 -5.35
C LYS A 99 2.46 -20.75 -5.75
N GLU A 100 3.43 -20.15 -6.46
CA GLU A 100 4.59 -20.89 -6.97
C GLU A 100 5.49 -21.41 -5.85
N HIS A 101 5.61 -20.69 -4.75
CA HIS A 101 6.57 -21.03 -3.70
C HIS A 101 5.94 -21.52 -2.40
N GLY A 102 4.63 -21.32 -2.20
CA GLY A 102 3.95 -21.66 -0.95
C GLY A 102 4.46 -20.86 0.26
N GLY A 103 3.96 -21.21 1.45
CA GLY A 103 4.28 -20.53 2.71
C GLY A 103 3.52 -19.20 2.89
N TYR A 104 3.86 -18.45 3.96
CA TYR A 104 3.28 -17.14 4.20
C TYR A 104 4.04 -16.06 3.44
N VAL A 105 3.33 -15.31 2.60
CA VAL A 105 3.90 -14.20 1.83
C VAL A 105 3.39 -12.89 2.39
N HIS A 106 4.28 -12.08 2.93
CA HIS A 106 3.97 -10.72 3.33
C HIS A 106 4.11 -9.79 2.12
N ALA A 107 2.98 -9.41 1.54
CA ALA A 107 2.92 -8.45 0.45
C ALA A 107 2.78 -7.05 1.02
N LEU A 108 3.67 -6.13 0.62
CA LEU A 108 3.71 -4.78 1.16
C LEU A 108 4.06 -3.73 0.09
N VAL A 109 3.58 -2.51 0.29
CA VAL A 109 3.93 -1.30 -0.47
C VAL A 109 4.55 -0.31 0.50
N ASN A 110 5.71 0.21 0.14
CA ASN A 110 6.30 1.38 0.79
C ASN A 110 6.36 2.50 -0.25
N GLU A 111 5.69 3.60 -0.02
CA GLU A 111 5.64 4.72 -0.95
C GLU A 111 6.16 5.98 -0.28
N GLY A 112 7.14 6.61 -0.91
CA GLY A 112 7.84 7.75 -0.35
C GLY A 112 8.99 7.38 0.61
N ARG A 113 9.98 8.26 0.69
CA ARG A 113 11.21 8.03 1.47
C ARG A 113 10.95 7.85 2.96
N GLU A 114 10.00 8.60 3.53
CA GLU A 114 9.63 8.51 4.95
C GLU A 114 8.89 7.20 5.29
N ALA A 115 8.40 6.51 4.29
CA ALA A 115 7.80 5.18 4.43
C ALA A 115 8.80 4.04 4.17
N GLY A 116 10.06 4.37 3.86
CA GLY A 116 11.13 3.39 3.65
C GLY A 116 11.31 2.96 2.19
N SER A 117 10.72 3.67 1.22
CA SER A 117 11.01 3.43 -0.19
C SER A 117 12.34 4.05 -0.57
N SER A 118 13.21 3.26 -1.20
CA SER A 118 14.50 3.74 -1.73
C SER A 118 14.38 4.29 -3.16
N LEU A 119 13.37 3.86 -3.88
CA LEU A 119 13.09 4.26 -5.27
C LEU A 119 11.72 4.89 -5.36
N PRO A 120 11.56 6.02 -6.06
CA PRO A 120 10.26 6.68 -6.17
C PRO A 120 9.28 5.96 -7.09
N HIS A 121 9.75 5.13 -8.04
CA HIS A 121 8.89 4.35 -8.93
C HIS A 121 8.01 3.39 -8.15
N SER A 122 6.71 3.42 -8.40
CA SER A 122 5.72 2.60 -7.68
C SER A 122 6.02 1.11 -7.78
N HIS A 123 6.17 0.46 -6.64
CA HIS A 123 6.44 -0.97 -6.53
C HIS A 123 5.94 -1.53 -5.21
N SER A 124 5.76 -2.82 -5.17
CA SER A 124 5.52 -3.59 -3.95
C SER A 124 6.61 -4.62 -3.73
N GLN A 125 6.61 -5.22 -2.57
CA GLN A 125 7.54 -6.27 -2.21
C GLN A 125 6.76 -7.50 -1.73
N LEU A 126 7.24 -8.66 -2.10
CA LEU A 126 6.79 -9.95 -1.60
C LEU A 126 7.91 -10.55 -0.76
N VAL A 127 7.64 -10.79 0.50
CA VAL A 127 8.61 -11.33 1.46
C VAL A 127 8.08 -12.65 2.00
N TRP A 128 8.80 -13.73 1.76
CA TRP A 128 8.45 -15.04 2.32
C TRP A 128 8.92 -15.13 3.76
N LEU A 129 7.95 -15.21 4.67
CA LEU A 129 8.23 -15.32 6.10
C LEU A 129 8.26 -16.78 6.52
N PRO A 130 9.18 -17.18 7.44
CA PRO A 130 9.21 -18.54 7.97
C PRO A 130 7.91 -18.93 8.68
N GLU A 131 7.27 -17.97 9.33
CA GLU A 131 6.01 -18.13 10.04
C GLU A 131 5.09 -16.93 9.77
N ALA A 132 3.78 -17.18 9.75
CA ALA A 132 2.80 -16.12 9.66
C ALA A 132 2.88 -15.21 10.89
N PRO A 133 2.88 -13.87 10.71
CA PRO A 133 2.85 -12.94 11.83
C PRO A 133 1.59 -13.12 12.67
N SER A 134 1.73 -12.96 14.00
CA SER A 134 0.56 -12.95 14.88
C SER A 134 -0.37 -11.83 14.50
N ARG A 135 -1.61 -12.18 14.14
CA ARG A 135 -2.65 -11.21 13.82
C ARG A 135 -3.47 -10.84 15.06
N ARG A 136 -3.75 -9.56 15.18
CA ARG A 136 -4.84 -9.11 16.04
C ARG A 136 -6.16 -9.38 15.32
N GLY A 137 -7.23 -9.62 16.07
CA GLY A 137 -8.58 -9.80 15.52
C GLY A 137 -8.98 -8.66 14.58
N ARG A 138 -10.09 -8.84 13.87
CA ARG A 138 -10.61 -7.85 12.92
C ARG A 138 -10.75 -6.48 13.61
N PRO A 139 -10.19 -5.40 13.03
CA PRO A 139 -10.36 -4.06 13.60
C PRO A 139 -11.84 -3.68 13.65
N ARG A 140 -12.23 -3.02 14.74
CA ARG A 140 -13.58 -2.47 14.87
C ARG A 140 -13.62 -1.08 14.24
N GLY A 141 -14.69 -0.79 13.52
CA GLY A 141 -14.96 0.49 12.87
C GLY A 141 -16.23 0.37 12.03
N GLU A 142 -16.84 1.50 11.71
CA GLU A 142 -17.93 1.57 10.76
C GLU A 142 -17.37 1.69 9.34
N ALA A 143 -17.97 0.97 8.39
CA ALA A 143 -17.61 1.10 7.00
C ALA A 143 -18.17 2.42 6.46
N PHE A 144 -17.30 3.24 5.87
CA PHE A 144 -17.72 4.47 5.19
C PHE A 144 -17.86 4.27 3.67
N LEU A 145 -17.37 3.14 3.15
CA LEU A 145 -17.51 2.74 1.76
C LEU A 145 -17.65 1.22 1.68
N GLU A 146 -18.60 0.75 0.87
CA GLU A 146 -18.72 -0.67 0.52
C GLU A 146 -18.80 -0.80 -1.00
N GLN A 147 -17.91 -1.61 -1.58
CA GLN A 147 -17.86 -1.86 -3.02
C GLN A 147 -17.29 -3.24 -3.31
N ASP A 148 -17.81 -3.95 -4.30
CA ASP A 148 -17.35 -5.28 -4.76
C ASP A 148 -17.27 -6.34 -3.65
N GLY A 149 -18.15 -6.21 -2.63
CA GLY A 149 -18.16 -7.07 -1.45
C GLY A 149 -16.99 -6.82 -0.48
N LEU A 150 -16.34 -5.67 -0.61
CA LEU A 150 -15.31 -5.16 0.29
C LEU A 150 -15.86 -3.99 1.09
N ALA A 151 -15.42 -3.86 2.34
CA ALA A 151 -15.72 -2.75 3.24
C ALA A 151 -14.44 -1.97 3.55
N VAL A 152 -14.54 -0.64 3.55
CA VAL A 152 -13.46 0.28 3.88
C VAL A 152 -13.78 0.97 5.19
N THR A 153 -12.87 0.88 6.16
CA THR A 153 -13.07 1.42 7.51
C THR A 153 -11.85 2.22 7.97
N CYS A 154 -12.07 3.27 8.75
CA CYS A 154 -11.05 3.82 9.63
C CYS A 154 -11.21 3.17 11.01
N PRO A 155 -10.28 2.31 11.46
CA PRO A 155 -10.45 1.58 12.73
C PRO A 155 -10.56 2.53 13.92
N TRP A 156 -11.47 2.25 14.87
CA TRP A 156 -11.58 3.04 16.11
C TRP A 156 -10.27 3.13 16.90
N ALA A 157 -9.42 2.10 16.77
CA ALA A 157 -8.08 2.07 17.36
C ALA A 157 -6.99 2.47 16.35
N SER A 158 -7.28 3.41 15.44
CA SER A 158 -6.30 3.92 14.48
C SER A 158 -5.06 4.44 15.18
N ARG A 159 -3.90 4.05 14.66
CA ARG A 159 -2.58 4.44 15.16
C ARG A 159 -2.18 5.84 14.73
N VAL A 160 -2.58 6.19 13.49
CA VAL A 160 -2.23 7.44 12.81
C VAL A 160 -3.46 8.02 12.11
N PRO A 161 -3.47 9.32 11.74
CA PRO A 161 -4.52 9.90 10.91
C PRO A 161 -4.73 9.12 9.62
N TYR A 162 -5.98 8.92 9.24
CA TYR A 162 -6.40 8.22 8.02
C TYR A 162 -5.89 6.77 7.91
N GLU A 163 -5.49 6.12 9.00
CA GLU A 163 -5.27 4.68 8.96
C GLU A 163 -6.55 4.01 8.46
N THR A 164 -6.44 3.24 7.38
CA THR A 164 -7.59 2.63 6.70
C THR A 164 -7.40 1.12 6.56
N VAL A 165 -8.48 0.39 6.65
CA VAL A 165 -8.53 -1.05 6.44
C VAL A 165 -9.56 -1.35 5.37
N ILE A 166 -9.16 -2.11 4.35
CA ILE A 166 -10.00 -2.67 3.30
C ILE A 166 -10.07 -4.17 3.53
N ALA A 167 -11.25 -4.70 3.72
CA ALA A 167 -11.46 -6.12 4.01
C ALA A 167 -12.77 -6.62 3.37
N PRO A 168 -12.91 -7.93 3.12
CA PRO A 168 -14.21 -8.49 2.73
C PRO A 168 -15.29 -8.08 3.74
N ALA A 169 -16.47 -7.67 3.27
CA ALA A 169 -17.60 -7.31 4.13
C ALA A 169 -18.01 -8.47 5.06
N LYS A 170 -17.84 -9.70 4.58
CA LYS A 170 -17.93 -10.93 5.38
C LYS A 170 -16.57 -11.63 5.41
N PRO A 171 -16.22 -12.28 6.53
CA PRO A 171 -14.95 -13.04 6.60
C PRO A 171 -14.79 -13.99 5.42
N GLU A 172 -13.63 -13.94 4.81
CA GLU A 172 -13.28 -14.72 3.62
C GLU A 172 -11.87 -15.30 3.80
N GLN A 173 -11.75 -16.58 3.54
CA GLN A 173 -10.47 -17.28 3.48
C GLN A 173 -9.74 -16.87 2.18
N ASP A 174 -8.62 -17.49 1.91
CA ASP A 174 -7.78 -17.36 0.72
C ASP A 174 -6.76 -16.19 0.74
N GLY A 175 -6.93 -15.16 1.55
CA GLY A 175 -5.93 -14.12 1.72
C GLY A 175 -5.36 -13.57 0.41
N ILE A 176 -4.06 -13.84 0.15
CA ILE A 176 -3.39 -13.40 -1.07
C ILE A 176 -3.97 -14.08 -2.34
N GLY A 177 -4.64 -15.23 -2.21
CA GLY A 177 -5.30 -15.94 -3.31
C GLY A 177 -6.71 -15.43 -3.63
N SER A 178 -7.26 -14.50 -2.85
CA SER A 178 -8.63 -14.02 -3.01
C SER A 178 -8.90 -13.43 -4.39
N ALA A 179 -10.02 -13.82 -5.01
CA ALA A 179 -10.48 -13.25 -6.25
C ALA A 179 -10.80 -11.73 -6.16
N ARG A 180 -10.96 -11.21 -4.92
CA ARG A 180 -11.22 -9.78 -4.67
C ARG A 180 -9.94 -8.95 -4.52
N LEU A 181 -8.75 -9.56 -4.60
CA LEU A 181 -7.50 -8.83 -4.34
C LEU A 181 -7.29 -7.66 -5.34
N GLY A 182 -7.62 -7.84 -6.62
CA GLY A 182 -7.57 -6.77 -7.61
C GLY A 182 -8.50 -5.60 -7.24
N ALA A 183 -9.77 -5.90 -6.92
CA ALA A 183 -10.71 -4.90 -6.45
C ALA A 183 -10.22 -4.18 -5.17
N ALA A 184 -9.59 -4.90 -4.26
CA ALA A 184 -9.03 -4.30 -3.05
C ALA A 184 -7.83 -3.36 -3.34
N LEU A 185 -6.99 -3.68 -4.31
CA LEU A 185 -5.90 -2.79 -4.74
C LEU A 185 -6.45 -1.54 -5.45
N ARG A 186 -7.51 -1.68 -6.27
CA ARG A 186 -8.20 -0.52 -6.87
C ARG A 186 -8.81 0.39 -5.80
N LEU A 187 -9.48 -0.18 -4.80
CA LEU A 187 -9.97 0.59 -3.65
C LEU A 187 -8.83 1.25 -2.87
N LEU A 188 -7.71 0.55 -2.65
CA LEU A 188 -6.54 1.14 -2.00
C LEU A 188 -6.04 2.36 -2.79
N ALA A 189 -5.90 2.25 -4.10
CA ALA A 189 -5.50 3.37 -4.96
C ALA A 189 -6.51 4.53 -4.89
N ALA A 190 -7.81 4.24 -4.90
CA ALA A 190 -8.85 5.25 -4.74
C ALA A 190 -8.76 5.98 -3.39
N ILE A 191 -8.54 5.26 -2.30
CA ILE A 191 -8.35 5.88 -0.96
C ILE A 191 -7.07 6.72 -0.92
N VAL A 192 -5.99 6.28 -1.56
CA VAL A 192 -4.76 7.08 -1.64
C VAL A 192 -4.98 8.34 -2.46
N ARG A 193 -5.73 8.30 -3.58
CA ARG A 193 -6.13 9.52 -4.33
C ARG A 193 -6.89 10.51 -3.46
N ARG A 194 -7.87 10.06 -2.68
CA ARG A 194 -8.62 10.89 -1.72
C ARG A 194 -7.71 11.49 -0.65
N LEU A 195 -6.81 10.68 -0.10
CA LEU A 195 -5.81 11.13 0.88
C LEU A 195 -4.91 12.22 0.29
N HIS A 196 -4.43 12.04 -0.95
CA HIS A 196 -3.61 13.04 -1.64
C HIS A 196 -4.37 14.34 -1.92
N ALA A 197 -5.67 14.27 -2.20
CA ALA A 197 -6.52 15.45 -2.35
C ALA A 197 -6.67 16.23 -1.03
N LEU A 198 -6.71 15.54 0.11
CA LEU A 198 -6.88 16.15 1.44
C LEU A 198 -5.56 16.68 2.03
N GLU A 199 -4.48 15.93 1.90
CA GLU A 199 -3.23 16.16 2.66
C GLU A 199 -2.01 16.39 1.74
N GLY A 200 -2.21 16.34 0.41
CA GLY A 200 -1.11 16.34 -0.57
C GLY A 200 -0.43 14.98 -0.68
N PRO A 201 0.63 14.88 -1.51
CA PRO A 201 1.38 13.65 -1.70
C PRO A 201 1.92 13.12 -0.37
N THR A 202 1.34 12.03 0.11
CA THR A 202 1.58 11.49 1.45
C THR A 202 2.34 10.18 1.34
N PRO A 203 3.55 10.06 1.92
CA PRO A 203 4.22 8.77 2.08
C PRO A 203 3.35 7.82 2.88
N LEU A 204 3.36 6.56 2.50
CA LEU A 204 2.50 5.54 3.10
C LEU A 204 3.16 4.17 3.13
N ASN A 205 2.72 3.37 4.09
CA ASN A 205 2.92 1.94 4.07
C ASN A 205 1.56 1.27 3.88
N ALA A 206 1.50 0.26 3.03
CA ALA A 206 0.34 -0.61 2.93
C ALA A 206 0.80 -2.07 2.92
N TRP A 207 -0.01 -2.97 3.44
CA TRP A 207 0.32 -4.39 3.44
C TRP A 207 -0.91 -5.26 3.53
N LEU A 208 -0.76 -6.49 3.05
CA LEU A 208 -1.77 -7.53 3.16
C LEU A 208 -1.55 -8.34 4.45
N GLU A 209 -2.58 -8.42 5.27
CA GLU A 209 -2.67 -9.32 6.41
C GLU A 209 -3.70 -10.40 6.11
N TYR A 210 -3.35 -11.66 6.32
CA TYR A 210 -4.29 -12.78 6.16
C TYR A 210 -3.96 -13.95 7.10
N ASP A 211 -4.96 -14.76 7.39
CA ASP A 211 -4.86 -16.02 8.07
C ASP A 211 -5.89 -17.01 7.49
N GLU A 212 -6.10 -18.12 8.12
CA GLU A 212 -7.06 -19.17 7.70
C GLU A 212 -8.53 -18.71 7.76
N ARG A 213 -8.84 -17.55 8.32
CA ARG A 213 -10.20 -17.09 8.60
C ARG A 213 -10.60 -15.87 7.79
N ASP A 214 -9.65 -14.96 7.56
CA ASP A 214 -9.95 -13.65 6.99
C ASP A 214 -8.68 -12.96 6.46
N TRP A 215 -8.88 -11.92 5.66
CA TRP A 215 -7.80 -11.08 5.16
C TRP A 215 -8.18 -9.61 5.12
N ARG A 216 -7.18 -8.76 5.03
CA ARG A 216 -7.34 -7.31 4.89
C ARG A 216 -6.11 -6.64 4.31
N LEU A 217 -6.30 -5.58 3.56
CA LEU A 217 -5.28 -4.60 3.26
C LEU A 217 -5.32 -3.50 4.32
N VAL A 218 -4.16 -3.14 4.83
CA VAL A 218 -3.98 -2.05 5.79
C VAL A 218 -3.23 -0.93 5.10
N LEU A 219 -3.74 0.29 5.19
CA LEU A 219 -3.07 1.53 4.76
C LEU A 219 -2.69 2.34 6.00
N LEU A 220 -1.42 2.72 6.09
CA LEU A 220 -0.86 3.53 7.16
C LEU A 220 -0.14 4.75 6.57
N PRO A 221 -0.81 5.91 6.51
CA PRO A 221 -0.18 7.15 6.07
C PRO A 221 0.91 7.62 7.03
N ARG A 222 1.99 8.18 6.48
CA ARG A 222 3.13 8.68 7.26
C ARG A 222 3.01 10.18 7.52
N LEU A 223 1.85 10.62 7.99
CA LEU A 223 1.57 12.01 8.38
C LEU A 223 2.18 12.38 9.72
N THR A 224 2.51 11.40 10.55
CA THR A 224 3.13 11.61 11.86
C THR A 224 4.39 10.75 12.01
N VAL A 225 5.39 11.30 12.70
CA VAL A 225 6.58 10.55 13.05
C VAL A 225 6.30 9.72 14.29
N LEU A 226 6.52 8.41 14.23
CA LEU A 226 6.49 7.53 15.38
C LEU A 226 7.71 7.84 16.27
N ALA A 227 7.49 8.19 17.50
CA ALA A 227 8.51 8.62 18.43
C ALA A 227 8.57 7.72 19.68
N GLY A 228 9.25 8.18 20.72
CA GLY A 228 9.50 7.35 21.90
C GLY A 228 8.26 6.82 22.61
N LEU A 229 7.13 7.51 22.54
CA LEU A 229 5.89 7.04 23.17
C LEU A 229 5.29 5.85 22.39
N GLU A 230 5.25 5.97 21.06
CA GLU A 230 4.74 4.93 20.19
C GLU A 230 5.66 3.70 20.18
N LEU A 231 6.96 3.93 20.02
CA LEU A 231 7.96 2.87 19.94
C LEU A 231 8.27 2.20 21.27
N GLY A 232 8.36 3.00 22.35
CA GLY A 232 8.77 2.50 23.65
C GLY A 232 7.61 1.97 24.51
N ALA A 233 6.44 2.62 24.44
CA ALA A 233 5.28 2.25 25.25
C ALA A 233 4.14 1.60 24.47
N GLY A 234 4.23 1.53 23.13
CA GLY A 234 3.15 1.02 22.28
C GLY A 234 1.87 1.87 22.30
N ILE A 235 1.99 3.13 22.76
CA ILE A 235 0.86 4.07 22.86
C ILE A 235 0.89 4.99 21.65
N PHE A 236 0.03 4.71 20.67
CA PHE A 236 -0.10 5.55 19.49
C PHE A 236 -0.93 6.79 19.79
N VAL A 237 -0.42 7.95 19.36
CA VAL A 237 -1.09 9.25 19.53
C VAL A 237 -1.58 9.71 18.15
N ASN A 238 -2.87 9.48 17.92
CA ASN A 238 -3.53 9.94 16.70
C ASN A 238 -4.04 11.38 16.88
N THR A 239 -3.86 12.23 15.90
CA THR A 239 -4.29 13.64 15.90
C THR A 239 -5.66 13.85 15.27
N LEU A 240 -6.22 12.84 14.61
CA LEU A 240 -7.51 12.86 13.93
C LEU A 240 -8.39 11.70 14.43
N ALA A 241 -9.62 12.00 14.83
CA ALA A 241 -10.56 10.95 15.20
C ALA A 241 -10.88 10.05 14.00
N PRO A 242 -10.99 8.72 14.18
CA PRO A 242 -11.27 7.80 13.07
C PRO A 242 -12.57 8.11 12.32
N GLU A 243 -13.61 8.52 13.03
CA GLU A 243 -14.90 8.90 12.48
C GLU A 243 -14.80 10.16 11.61
N GLU A 244 -13.99 11.12 12.04
CA GLU A 244 -13.70 12.34 11.27
C GLU A 244 -12.82 12.02 10.05
N ALA A 245 -11.84 11.12 10.19
CA ALA A 245 -11.03 10.65 9.07
C ALA A 245 -11.88 9.95 8.01
N ALA A 246 -12.81 9.09 8.43
CA ALA A 246 -13.74 8.40 7.55
C ALA A 246 -14.63 9.39 6.78
N ALA A 247 -15.26 10.34 7.48
CA ALA A 247 -16.10 11.37 6.86
C ALA A 247 -15.33 12.21 5.83
N ARG A 248 -14.10 12.65 6.17
CA ARG A 248 -13.26 13.41 5.23
C ARG A 248 -12.87 12.61 3.99
N LEU A 249 -12.53 11.32 4.14
CA LEU A 249 -12.21 10.45 3.02
C LEU A 249 -13.45 10.17 2.15
N GLU A 250 -14.63 10.06 2.74
CA GLU A 250 -15.89 9.90 2.01
C GLU A 250 -16.22 11.17 1.19
N ASP A 251 -16.16 12.33 1.83
CA ASP A 251 -16.45 13.63 1.20
C ASP A 251 -15.46 13.99 0.09
N ALA A 252 -14.20 13.56 0.19
CA ALA A 252 -13.18 13.84 -0.81
C ALA A 252 -13.48 13.26 -2.21
N GLU A 253 -14.39 12.26 -2.31
CA GLU A 253 -14.84 11.71 -3.60
C GLU A 253 -15.63 12.72 -4.43
N SER A 254 -16.37 13.61 -3.77
CA SER A 254 -17.25 14.59 -4.44
C SER A 254 -16.50 15.76 -5.08
N VAL A 255 -15.19 15.87 -4.86
CA VAL A 255 -14.38 17.04 -5.32
C VAL A 255 -13.40 16.69 -6.44
N GLY A 256 -13.21 15.43 -6.78
CA GLY A 256 -12.09 14.93 -7.59
C GLY A 256 -12.41 14.11 -8.84
N LEU A 257 -13.62 14.20 -9.39
CA LEU A 257 -13.99 13.58 -10.68
C LEU A 257 -14.47 14.60 -11.67
#